data_1855822f3b8a8645b8a8a2ab76eebf4d
#
_entry.id   1855822f3b8a8645b8a8a2ab76eebf4d
#
_cell.length_a   1.000
_cell.length_b   1.000
_cell.length_c   1.000
_cell.angle_alpha   90.00
_cell.angle_beta   90.00
_cell.angle_gamma   90.00
#
_symmetry.space_group_name_H-M   'P 1'
#
loop_
_entity.id
_entity.type
_entity.pdbx_description
1 polymer ?
#
loop_
_entity_poly.entity_id
_entity_poly.type
_entity_poly.pdbx_seq_one_letter_code
_entity_poly.pdbx_strand_id
1 'polypeptide(L)'
;MAKNPYRLLLTRISEANPGLETNTRHHLAYQIHDRLVLSGFLLDLSGLERGAFYLTAFAQPLYVHHDYLFLTYGKRLERGKRWKINDQNETEVVNRVLEAVRSEGCSFLELVNAVKKLAELAEAKPGTRENPFQWHPDDPNVIEARAYSWTLLENERNAKRDLLYLTQMYAPKYD
;
A
#
# COMPACT_ATOMS: atom_id res chain seq x y z
N MET A 1 18.51 20.90 17.85
CA MET A 1 18.15 19.63 17.18
C MET A 1 17.44 19.96 15.88
N ALA A 2 17.96 19.52 14.74
CA ALA A 2 17.27 19.71 13.46
C ALA A 2 15.93 18.98 13.50
N LYS A 3 14.82 19.68 13.22
CA LYS A 3 13.49 19.06 13.10
C LYS A 3 13.54 17.99 12.01
N ASN A 4 13.04 16.80 12.31
CA ASN A 4 12.82 15.77 11.29
C ASN A 4 11.56 16.13 10.50
N PRO A 5 11.67 16.60 9.23
CA PRO A 5 10.53 17.08 8.47
C PRO A 5 9.52 15.96 8.15
N TYR A 6 9.99 14.71 8.06
CA TYR A 6 9.11 13.56 7.82
C TYR A 6 8.20 13.27 9.02
N ARG A 7 8.69 13.51 10.26
CA ARG A 7 7.84 13.38 11.44
C ARG A 7 6.68 14.37 11.41
N LEU A 8 6.93 15.61 11.00
CA LEU A 8 5.87 16.61 10.85
C LEU A 8 4.84 16.16 9.80
N LEU A 9 5.28 15.70 8.63
CA LEU A 9 4.39 15.20 7.57
C LEU A 9 3.49 14.07 8.08
N LEU A 10 4.08 13.06 8.72
CA LEU A 10 3.31 11.93 9.27
C LEU A 10 2.29 12.37 10.31
N THR A 11 2.69 13.27 11.23
CA THR A 11 1.78 13.84 12.22
C THR A 11 0.62 14.56 11.55
N ARG A 12 0.87 15.39 10.53
CA ARG A 12 -0.18 16.11 9.80
C ARG A 12 -1.10 15.18 9.00
N ILE A 13 -0.55 14.12 8.40
CA ILE A 13 -1.35 13.09 7.72
C ILE A 13 -2.27 12.39 8.72
N SER A 14 -1.77 12.00 9.89
CA SER A 14 -2.56 11.35 10.94
C SER A 14 -3.63 12.28 11.54
N GLU A 15 -3.29 13.55 11.82
CA GLU A 15 -4.27 14.55 12.29
C GLU A 15 -5.41 14.76 11.28
N ALA A 16 -5.11 14.75 9.99
CA ALA A 16 -6.10 14.91 8.92
C ALA A 16 -6.94 13.66 8.66
N ASN A 17 -6.50 12.50 9.14
CA ASN A 17 -7.14 11.20 8.93
C ASN A 17 -7.26 10.45 10.27
N PRO A 18 -8.30 10.74 11.06
CA PRO A 18 -8.53 10.09 12.35
C PRO A 18 -8.56 8.56 12.21
N GLY A 19 -7.82 7.87 13.08
CA GLY A 19 -7.65 6.42 13.05
C GLY A 19 -6.30 5.96 12.49
N LEU A 20 -5.54 6.83 11.85
CA LEU A 20 -4.16 6.50 11.49
C LEU A 20 -3.21 6.71 12.67
N GLU A 21 -2.43 5.69 12.98
CA GLU A 21 -1.27 5.74 13.86
C GLU A 21 0.00 6.13 13.08
N THR A 22 1.02 6.64 13.77
CA THR A 22 2.28 6.99 13.12
C THR A 22 3.44 6.13 13.60
N ASN A 23 4.25 5.64 12.66
CA ASN A 23 5.54 5.01 12.94
C ASN A 23 6.64 5.82 12.27
N THR A 24 7.30 6.69 13.04
CA THR A 24 8.32 7.61 12.52
C THR A 24 9.63 6.90 12.15
N ARG A 25 9.90 5.71 12.70
CA ARG A 25 11.08 4.91 12.35
C ARG A 25 10.97 4.33 10.93
N HIS A 26 9.77 3.93 10.54
CA HIS A 26 9.48 3.34 9.23
C HIS A 26 8.78 4.29 8.28
N HIS A 27 8.64 5.57 8.66
CA HIS A 27 8.02 6.62 7.86
C HIS A 27 6.58 6.31 7.41
N LEU A 28 5.77 5.73 8.32
CA LEU A 28 4.41 5.29 8.09
C LEU A 28 3.38 6.11 8.86
N ALA A 29 2.24 6.39 8.21
CA ALA A 29 0.96 6.67 8.86
C ALA A 29 0.00 5.55 8.44
N TYR A 30 -0.52 4.76 9.40
CA TYR A 30 -1.18 3.49 9.10
C TYR A 30 -2.33 3.17 10.05
N GLN A 31 -3.18 2.25 9.62
CA GLN A 31 -4.19 1.60 10.45
C GLN A 31 -4.26 0.10 10.14
N ILE A 32 -4.79 -0.67 11.08
CA ILE A 32 -5.01 -2.11 10.90
C ILE A 32 -6.50 -2.37 10.99
N HIS A 33 -7.06 -2.96 9.91
CA HIS A 33 -8.47 -3.34 9.80
C HIS A 33 -8.64 -4.79 10.19
N ASP A 34 -9.53 -5.05 11.15
CA ASP A 34 -9.92 -6.40 11.62
C ASP A 34 -8.73 -7.31 11.98
N ARG A 35 -7.57 -6.76 12.28
CA ARG A 35 -6.28 -7.47 12.49
C ARG A 35 -5.75 -8.21 11.25
N LEU A 36 -6.32 -7.96 10.08
CA LEU A 36 -6.03 -8.71 8.86
C LEU A 36 -5.41 -7.86 7.76
N VAL A 37 -5.68 -6.56 7.72
CA VAL A 37 -5.17 -5.69 6.67
C VAL A 37 -4.51 -4.47 7.28
N LEU A 38 -3.23 -4.29 7.00
CA LEU A 38 -2.49 -3.05 7.27
C LEU A 38 -2.66 -2.12 6.06
N SER A 39 -3.13 -0.90 6.27
CA SER A 39 -3.20 0.11 5.20
C SER A 39 -2.76 1.48 5.67
N GLY A 40 -2.36 2.35 4.75
CA GLY A 40 -1.92 3.69 5.12
C GLY A 40 -1.06 4.39 4.08
N PHE A 41 -0.20 5.27 4.56
CA PHE A 41 0.70 6.09 3.76
C PHE A 41 2.16 5.86 4.17
N LEU A 42 3.02 5.67 3.17
CA LEU A 42 4.46 5.55 3.32
C LEU A 42 5.14 6.76 2.69
N LEU A 43 6.04 7.40 3.43
CA LEU A 43 7.03 8.31 2.85
C LEU A 43 8.24 7.46 2.41
N ASP A 44 8.26 7.05 1.15
CA ASP A 44 9.33 6.25 0.54
C ASP A 44 10.52 7.18 0.23
N LEU A 45 11.52 7.17 1.12
CA LEU A 45 12.64 8.11 1.08
C LEU A 45 13.59 7.81 -0.07
N SER A 46 14.01 8.86 -0.76
CA SER A 46 15.07 8.75 -1.76
C SER A 46 16.42 8.51 -1.09
N GLY A 47 17.08 7.40 -1.44
CA GLY A 47 18.47 7.14 -1.01
C GLY A 47 19.50 8.05 -1.68
N LEU A 48 19.12 8.75 -2.77
CA LEU A 48 20.02 9.56 -3.58
C LEU A 48 20.01 11.06 -3.20
N GLU A 49 18.92 11.53 -2.61
CA GLU A 49 18.75 12.96 -2.34
C GLU A 49 18.12 13.19 -0.97
N ARG A 50 18.83 13.89 -0.11
CA ARG A 50 18.33 14.24 1.23
C ARG A 50 17.09 15.15 1.13
N GLY A 51 16.06 14.83 1.91
CA GLY A 51 14.80 15.56 1.93
C GLY A 51 13.82 15.16 0.82
N ALA A 52 14.24 14.29 -0.12
CA ALA A 52 13.36 13.80 -1.18
C ALA A 52 12.66 12.49 -0.79
N PHE A 53 11.40 12.37 -1.22
CA PHE A 53 10.57 11.18 -0.96
C PHE A 53 9.48 11.04 -2.01
N TYR A 54 8.89 9.84 -2.07
CA TYR A 54 7.63 9.57 -2.75
C TYR A 54 6.55 9.32 -1.70
N LEU A 55 5.34 9.78 -1.98
CA LEU A 55 4.16 9.48 -1.15
C LEU A 55 3.43 8.30 -1.77
N THR A 56 3.38 7.19 -1.03
CA THR A 56 2.73 5.96 -1.47
C THR A 56 1.58 5.63 -0.52
N ALA A 57 0.37 5.50 -1.06
CA ALA A 57 -0.74 4.84 -0.37
C ALA A 57 -0.60 3.33 -0.58
N PHE A 58 -0.79 2.53 0.47
CA PHE A 58 -0.57 1.08 0.41
C PHE A 58 -1.56 0.29 1.26
N ALA A 59 -1.67 -1.00 0.93
CA ALA A 59 -2.23 -2.01 1.80
C ALA A 59 -1.35 -3.27 1.78
N GLN A 60 -1.31 -3.96 2.92
CA GLN A 60 -0.65 -5.24 3.06
C GLN A 60 -1.55 -6.20 3.81
N PRO A 61 -1.87 -7.38 3.23
CA PRO A 61 -2.53 -8.45 3.94
C PRO A 61 -1.59 -9.01 5.01
N LEU A 62 -2.02 -9.01 6.29
CA LEU A 62 -1.24 -9.51 7.42
C LEU A 62 -1.34 -11.02 7.61
N TYR A 63 -2.23 -11.67 6.90
CA TYR A 63 -2.41 -13.14 6.86
C TYR A 63 -1.49 -13.83 5.85
N VAL A 64 -0.75 -13.05 5.06
CA VAL A 64 0.35 -13.54 4.22
C VAL A 64 1.66 -13.18 4.91
N HIS A 65 2.51 -14.17 5.16
CA HIS A 65 3.76 -13.93 5.87
C HIS A 65 4.78 -13.22 4.98
N HIS A 66 5.20 -12.04 5.42
CA HIS A 66 6.32 -11.29 4.82
C HIS A 66 7.17 -10.68 5.93
N ASP A 67 8.49 -10.79 5.81
CA ASP A 67 9.46 -10.22 6.77
C ASP A 67 9.62 -8.70 6.62
N TYR A 68 8.99 -8.11 5.60
CA TYR A 68 9.11 -6.69 5.27
C TYR A 68 7.77 -6.13 4.74
N LEU A 69 7.67 -4.81 4.73
CA LEU A 69 6.53 -4.13 4.14
C LEU A 69 6.54 -4.36 2.62
N PHE A 70 5.51 -5.04 2.15
CA PHE A 70 5.36 -5.40 0.75
C PHE A 70 4.32 -4.49 0.08
N LEU A 71 4.74 -3.72 -0.91
CA LEU A 71 3.91 -2.68 -1.53
C LEU A 71 3.16 -3.16 -2.78
N THR A 72 2.85 -4.46 -2.88
CA THR A 72 2.10 -5.03 -4.01
C THR A 72 0.78 -4.29 -4.23
N TYR A 73 0.05 -4.04 -3.14
CA TYR A 73 -1.14 -3.20 -3.19
C TYR A 73 -0.77 -1.76 -2.83
N GLY A 74 0.05 -1.13 -3.67
CA GLY A 74 0.51 0.22 -3.46
C GLY A 74 0.29 1.12 -4.68
N LYS A 75 0.06 2.41 -4.42
CA LYS A 75 -0.08 3.45 -5.43
C LYS A 75 0.74 4.66 -5.01
N ARG A 76 1.72 5.05 -5.83
CA ARG A 76 2.36 6.36 -5.67
C ARG A 76 1.38 7.46 -6.04
N LEU A 77 1.14 8.39 -5.12
CA LEU A 77 0.23 9.51 -5.33
C LEU A 77 0.84 10.57 -6.26
N GLU A 78 0.03 11.45 -6.80
CA GLU A 78 0.44 12.49 -7.75
C GLU A 78 1.26 11.92 -8.93
N ARG A 79 0.81 10.78 -9.49
CA ARG A 79 1.49 10.08 -10.62
C ARG A 79 2.95 9.74 -10.34
N GLY A 80 3.30 9.48 -9.08
CA GLY A 80 4.67 9.17 -8.68
C GLY A 80 5.58 10.39 -8.58
N LYS A 81 5.02 11.54 -8.29
CA LYS A 81 5.78 12.78 -8.08
C LYS A 81 6.79 12.59 -6.96
N ARG A 82 8.03 12.98 -7.22
CA ARG A 82 9.07 13.12 -6.22
C ARG A 82 8.92 14.45 -5.50
N TRP A 83 8.75 14.40 -4.21
CA TRP A 83 8.65 15.54 -3.32
C TRP A 83 10.02 15.86 -2.74
N LYS A 84 10.25 17.13 -2.44
CA LYS A 84 11.43 17.58 -1.71
C LYS A 84 11.01 18.56 -0.64
N ILE A 85 11.36 18.27 0.60
CA ILE A 85 11.03 19.11 1.76
C ILE A 85 12.31 19.67 2.37
N ASN A 86 12.30 20.96 2.69
CA ASN A 86 13.32 21.67 3.42
C ASN A 86 12.68 22.81 4.26
N ASP A 87 13.47 23.50 5.07
CA ASP A 87 12.96 24.54 5.97
C ASP A 87 12.27 25.71 5.24
N GLN A 88 12.61 25.96 3.97
CA GLN A 88 12.07 27.09 3.19
C GLN A 88 10.69 26.76 2.56
N ASN A 89 10.41 25.49 2.28
CA ASN A 89 9.18 25.06 1.61
C ASN A 89 8.30 24.10 2.45
N GLU A 90 8.61 23.91 3.73
CA GLU A 90 7.93 22.95 4.62
C GLU A 90 6.41 23.10 4.58
N THR A 91 5.90 24.32 4.79
CA THR A 91 4.46 24.58 4.81
C THR A 91 3.78 24.27 3.48
N GLU A 92 4.39 24.67 2.36
CA GLU A 92 3.86 24.40 1.04
C GLU A 92 3.79 22.90 0.75
N VAL A 93 4.88 22.18 1.02
CA VAL A 93 4.97 20.74 0.79
C VAL A 93 3.96 19.99 1.66
N VAL A 94 3.83 20.36 2.94
CA VAL A 94 2.82 19.76 3.85
C VAL A 94 1.42 19.93 3.28
N ASN A 95 1.03 21.14 2.87
CA ASN A 95 -0.33 21.40 2.35
C ASN A 95 -0.60 20.59 1.08
N ARG A 96 0.34 20.51 0.16
CA ARG A 96 0.21 19.75 -1.09
C ARG A 96 0.17 18.24 -0.84
N VAL A 97 0.96 17.74 0.11
CA VAL A 97 0.91 16.33 0.53
C VAL A 97 -0.46 16.00 1.11
N LEU A 98 -1.01 16.86 1.97
CA LEU A 98 -2.35 16.67 2.53
C LEU A 98 -3.44 16.71 1.45
N GLU A 99 -3.29 17.54 0.44
CA GLU A 99 -4.21 17.56 -0.71
C GLU A 99 -4.14 16.25 -1.51
N ALA A 100 -2.96 15.73 -1.80
CA ALA A 100 -2.77 14.43 -2.48
C ALA A 100 -3.37 13.28 -1.65
N VAL A 101 -3.19 13.30 -0.32
CA VAL A 101 -3.81 12.33 0.59
C VAL A 101 -5.32 12.39 0.50
N ARG A 102 -5.94 13.57 0.53
CA ARG A 102 -7.40 13.73 0.46
C ARG A 102 -7.97 13.35 -0.92
N SER A 103 -7.34 13.82 -2.00
CA SER A 103 -7.87 13.68 -3.36
C SER A 103 -7.70 12.27 -3.93
N GLU A 104 -6.59 11.60 -3.62
CA GLU A 104 -6.27 10.28 -4.17
C GLU A 104 -6.11 9.19 -3.11
N GLY A 105 -5.46 9.54 -2.00
CA GLY A 105 -5.05 8.57 -0.99
C GLY A 105 -6.23 8.00 -0.21
N CYS A 106 -7.17 8.83 0.24
CA CYS A 106 -8.34 8.36 0.99
C CYS A 106 -9.20 7.42 0.17
N SER A 107 -9.47 7.74 -1.09
CA SER A 107 -10.19 6.86 -2.00
C SER A 107 -9.49 5.51 -2.20
N PHE A 108 -8.14 5.52 -2.24
CA PHE A 108 -7.38 4.28 -2.27
C PHE A 108 -7.59 3.44 -1.00
N LEU A 109 -7.45 4.04 0.18
CA LEU A 109 -7.63 3.31 1.44
C LEU A 109 -9.03 2.69 1.56
N GLU A 110 -10.06 3.34 1.03
CA GLU A 110 -11.41 2.79 0.97
C GLU A 110 -11.51 1.53 0.10
N LEU A 111 -10.71 1.42 -0.96
CA LEU A 111 -10.69 0.25 -1.84
C LEU A 111 -9.96 -0.95 -1.24
N VAL A 112 -9.11 -0.76 -0.23
CA VAL A 112 -8.18 -1.79 0.25
C VAL A 112 -8.31 -2.10 1.75
N ASN A 113 -9.35 -1.62 2.41
CA ASN A 113 -9.50 -1.70 3.87
C ASN A 113 -10.17 -2.99 4.38
N ALA A 114 -10.35 -4.00 3.54
CA ALA A 114 -10.96 -5.27 3.92
C ALA A 114 -10.44 -6.43 3.07
N VAL A 115 -10.40 -7.64 3.63
CA VAL A 115 -9.97 -8.87 2.94
C VAL A 115 -10.75 -9.09 1.62
N LYS A 116 -12.08 -8.92 1.66
CA LYS A 116 -12.92 -9.07 0.47
C LYS A 116 -12.55 -8.09 -0.63
N LYS A 117 -12.34 -6.84 -0.29
CA LYS A 117 -11.95 -5.78 -1.26
C LYS A 117 -10.59 -6.07 -1.89
N LEU A 118 -9.61 -6.54 -1.10
CA LEU A 118 -8.30 -6.95 -1.64
C LEU A 118 -8.42 -8.12 -2.60
N ALA A 119 -9.26 -9.13 -2.29
CA ALA A 119 -9.49 -10.27 -3.17
C ALA A 119 -10.14 -9.87 -4.49
N GLU A 120 -11.20 -9.06 -4.44
CA GLU A 120 -11.91 -8.55 -5.62
C GLU A 120 -11.00 -7.65 -6.48
N LEU A 121 -10.21 -6.79 -5.83
CA LEU A 121 -9.27 -5.90 -6.49
C LEU A 121 -8.17 -6.69 -7.21
N ALA A 122 -7.67 -7.76 -6.61
CA ALA A 122 -6.66 -8.64 -7.21
C ALA A 122 -7.21 -9.47 -8.39
N GLU A 123 -8.52 -9.66 -8.51
CA GLU A 123 -9.17 -10.28 -9.67
C GLU A 123 -9.45 -9.29 -10.81
N ALA A 124 -9.68 -8.03 -10.48
CA ALA A 124 -10.01 -7.01 -11.46
C ALA A 124 -8.81 -6.72 -12.37
N LYS A 125 -9.08 -6.52 -13.65
CA LYS A 125 -8.03 -6.22 -14.64
C LYS A 125 -7.30 -4.94 -14.25
N PRO A 126 -5.95 -4.97 -14.15
CA PRO A 126 -5.15 -3.78 -13.83
C PRO A 126 -5.38 -2.62 -14.80
N GLY A 127 -5.33 -1.38 -14.29
CA GLY A 127 -5.51 -0.17 -15.07
C GLY A 127 -6.95 0.14 -15.47
N THR A 128 -7.94 -0.59 -14.96
CA THR A 128 -9.36 -0.28 -15.13
C THR A 128 -9.87 0.64 -14.02
N ARG A 129 -11.15 1.07 -14.12
CA ARG A 129 -11.79 1.86 -13.07
C ARG A 129 -11.93 1.09 -11.76
N GLU A 130 -12.17 -0.21 -11.85
CA GLU A 130 -12.31 -1.13 -10.73
C GLU A 130 -10.96 -1.42 -10.06
N ASN A 131 -9.89 -1.42 -10.87
CA ASN A 131 -8.53 -1.65 -10.42
C ASN A 131 -7.58 -0.62 -11.05
N PRO A 132 -7.41 0.55 -10.44
CA PRO A 132 -6.55 1.62 -10.96
C PRO A 132 -5.05 1.33 -10.79
N PHE A 133 -4.68 0.20 -10.21
CA PHE A 133 -3.28 -0.16 -9.93
C PHE A 133 -2.65 -0.90 -11.11
N GLN A 134 -1.33 -0.73 -11.21
CA GLN A 134 -0.55 -1.31 -12.30
C GLN A 134 0.35 -2.44 -11.78
N TRP A 135 -0.20 -3.39 -11.00
CA TRP A 135 0.55 -4.60 -10.72
C TRP A 135 0.43 -5.60 -11.86
N HIS A 136 1.41 -6.48 -11.97
CA HIS A 136 1.32 -7.55 -12.95
C HIS A 136 0.25 -8.57 -12.51
N PRO A 137 -0.72 -8.94 -13.34
CA PRO A 137 -1.80 -9.85 -12.96
C PRO A 137 -1.30 -11.25 -12.57
N ASP A 138 -0.13 -11.65 -13.09
CA ASP A 138 0.53 -12.91 -12.78
C ASP A 138 1.64 -12.75 -11.73
N ASP A 139 1.67 -11.65 -10.96
CA ASP A 139 2.57 -11.49 -9.83
C ASP A 139 2.25 -12.56 -8.77
N PRO A 140 3.19 -13.48 -8.45
CA PRO A 140 2.95 -14.55 -7.51
C PRO A 140 2.46 -14.06 -6.14
N ASN A 141 2.95 -12.91 -5.70
CA ASN A 141 2.57 -12.35 -4.39
C ASN A 141 1.12 -11.86 -4.40
N VAL A 142 0.64 -11.32 -5.55
CA VAL A 142 -0.78 -10.93 -5.73
C VAL A 142 -1.65 -12.18 -5.70
N ILE A 143 -1.26 -13.23 -6.43
CA ILE A 143 -2.02 -14.48 -6.52
C ILE A 143 -2.04 -15.18 -5.15
N GLU A 144 -0.91 -15.22 -4.45
CA GLU A 144 -0.82 -15.79 -3.10
C GLU A 144 -1.74 -15.05 -2.13
N ALA A 145 -1.64 -13.72 -2.07
CA ALA A 145 -2.51 -12.91 -1.21
C ALA A 145 -3.98 -13.11 -1.55
N ARG A 146 -4.33 -13.24 -2.83
CA ARG A 146 -5.70 -13.51 -3.28
C ARG A 146 -6.17 -14.91 -2.88
N ALA A 147 -5.33 -15.93 -3.01
CA ALA A 147 -5.67 -17.30 -2.60
C ALA A 147 -5.98 -17.37 -1.10
N TYR A 148 -5.14 -16.77 -0.25
CA TYR A 148 -5.37 -16.67 1.18
C TYR A 148 -6.63 -15.85 1.51
N SER A 149 -6.87 -14.75 0.78
CA SER A 149 -8.08 -13.94 0.95
C SER A 149 -9.34 -14.78 0.70
N TRP A 150 -9.38 -15.55 -0.39
CA TRP A 150 -10.50 -16.44 -0.71
C TRP A 150 -10.68 -17.55 0.31
N THR A 151 -9.60 -18.08 0.89
CA THR A 151 -9.66 -19.05 1.97
C THR A 151 -10.31 -18.44 3.21
N LEU A 152 -9.91 -17.23 3.61
CA LEU A 152 -10.52 -16.53 4.74
C LEU A 152 -12.00 -16.17 4.51
N LEU A 153 -12.40 -16.00 3.25
CA LEU A 153 -13.79 -15.73 2.85
C LEU A 153 -14.60 -16.99 2.57
N GLU A 154 -14.06 -18.17 2.89
CA GLU A 154 -14.67 -19.47 2.66
C GLU A 154 -15.06 -19.73 1.18
N ASN A 155 -14.40 -19.06 0.24
CA ASN A 155 -14.59 -19.25 -1.20
C ASN A 155 -13.62 -20.30 -1.73
N GLU A 156 -13.91 -21.57 -1.45
CA GLU A 156 -13.05 -22.71 -1.79
C GLU A 156 -12.73 -22.79 -3.30
N ARG A 157 -13.69 -22.47 -4.16
CA ARG A 157 -13.52 -22.54 -5.61
C ARG A 157 -12.41 -21.62 -6.07
N ASN A 158 -12.44 -20.35 -5.66
CA ASN A 158 -11.46 -19.35 -6.05
C ASN A 158 -10.11 -19.61 -5.38
N ALA A 159 -10.10 -19.97 -4.08
CA ALA A 159 -8.89 -20.35 -3.36
C ALA A 159 -8.17 -21.50 -4.07
N LYS A 160 -8.89 -22.57 -4.41
CA LYS A 160 -8.33 -23.74 -5.08
C LYS A 160 -7.77 -23.41 -6.46
N ARG A 161 -8.47 -22.59 -7.25
CA ARG A 161 -7.98 -22.11 -8.56
C ARG A 161 -6.62 -21.45 -8.42
N ASP A 162 -6.48 -20.49 -7.49
CA ASP A 162 -5.28 -19.69 -7.32
C ASP A 162 -4.13 -20.51 -6.74
N LEU A 163 -4.40 -21.41 -5.79
CA LEU A 163 -3.39 -22.34 -5.25
C LEU A 163 -2.86 -23.32 -6.32
N LEU A 164 -3.74 -23.83 -7.18
CA LEU A 164 -3.33 -24.69 -8.30
C LEU A 164 -2.44 -23.93 -9.29
N TYR A 165 -2.79 -22.68 -9.59
CA TYR A 165 -1.97 -21.85 -10.47
C TYR A 165 -0.57 -21.61 -9.87
N LEU A 166 -0.48 -21.26 -8.59
CA LEU A 166 0.80 -21.11 -7.89
C LEU A 166 1.62 -22.40 -7.90
N THR A 167 0.98 -23.54 -7.65
CA THR A 167 1.66 -24.84 -7.70
C THR A 167 2.26 -25.10 -9.07
N GLN A 168 1.56 -24.77 -10.14
CA GLN A 168 2.07 -24.92 -11.50
C GLN A 168 3.22 -23.97 -11.83
N MET A 169 3.18 -22.74 -11.30
CA MET A 169 4.27 -21.77 -11.49
C MET A 169 5.56 -22.17 -10.78
N TYR A 170 5.44 -22.77 -9.59
CA TYR A 170 6.57 -23.13 -8.74
C TYR A 170 6.89 -24.62 -8.75
N ALA A 171 6.13 -25.45 -9.50
CA ALA A 171 6.49 -26.84 -9.68
C ALA A 171 7.94 -26.91 -10.22
N PRO A 172 8.85 -27.65 -9.56
CA PRO A 172 10.17 -27.83 -10.10
C PRO A 172 10.02 -28.39 -11.50
N LYS A 173 10.61 -27.72 -12.48
CA LYS A 173 10.79 -28.31 -13.82
C LYS A 173 11.91 -29.34 -13.64
N TYR A 174 11.55 -30.53 -13.18
CA TYR A 174 12.41 -31.70 -13.25
C TYR A 174 12.33 -32.19 -14.70
N ASP A 175 13.34 -31.84 -15.48
CA ASP A 175 13.73 -32.56 -16.69
C ASP A 175 14.61 -33.72 -16.31
#